data_095742fc6bef93cba44003d6731af7fa
#
_entry.id   095742fc6bef93cba44003d6731af7fa
#
_cell.length_a   1.000
_cell.length_b   1.000
_cell.length_c   1.000
_cell.angle_alpha   90.00
_cell.angle_beta   90.00
_cell.angle_gamma   90.00
#
_symmetry.space_group_name_H-M   'P 1'
#
loop_
_entity.id
_entity.type
_entity.pdbx_description
1 polymer ?
#
loop_
_entity_poly.entity_id
_entity_poly.type
_entity_poly.pdbx_seq_one_letter_code
_entity_poly.pdbx_strand_id
1 'polypeptide(L)'
;GKELGTYMYIYTGGEPLVRKKDLIKICEMHPDCEFLSFTNGTLIDEEFCQEMLRVKNFVPAISLEGFETANDGRRGEGVFDKVQHAMSLLKSHGLPFGISTCYTRKNLDDVTSEKFFDMLVESGALFVWFFH
;
A
#
# COMPACT_ATOMS: atom_id res chain seq x y z
N GLY A 1 -8.23 21.63 6.36
CA GLY A 1 -8.56 20.39 7.06
C GLY A 1 -8.39 20.51 8.57
N LYS A 2 -7.20 20.90 9.07
CA LYS A 2 -6.87 20.94 10.51
C LYS A 2 -7.81 21.80 11.34
N GLU A 3 -8.18 22.99 10.87
CA GLU A 3 -9.15 23.86 11.54
C GLU A 3 -10.53 23.21 11.73
N LEU A 4 -10.83 22.21 10.93
CA LEU A 4 -12.06 21.40 11.01
C LEU A 4 -11.83 20.06 11.72
N GLY A 5 -10.67 19.84 12.34
CA GLY A 5 -10.33 18.61 13.06
C GLY A 5 -9.92 17.44 12.16
N THR A 6 -9.55 17.67 10.89
CA THR A 6 -9.08 16.63 9.98
C THR A 6 -7.57 16.46 10.11
N TYR A 7 -7.14 15.29 10.56
CA TYR A 7 -5.72 14.93 10.74
C TYR A 7 -5.30 13.69 9.96
N MET A 8 -6.20 13.04 9.23
CA MET A 8 -5.90 11.92 8.34
C MET A 8 -6.32 12.28 6.92
N TYR A 9 -5.40 12.09 5.97
CA TYR A 9 -5.61 12.38 4.56
C TYR A 9 -5.32 11.12 3.73
N ILE A 10 -6.14 10.88 2.72
CA ILE A 10 -6.00 9.72 1.83
C ILE A 10 -5.70 10.21 0.41
N TYR A 11 -4.59 9.75 -0.13
CA TYR A 11 -4.24 9.96 -1.53
C TYR A 11 -4.80 8.84 -2.40
N THR A 12 -5.55 9.23 -3.39
CA THR A 12 -6.15 8.33 -4.39
C THR A 12 -5.94 8.90 -5.79
N GLY A 13 -6.44 8.21 -6.82
CA GLY A 13 -6.37 8.67 -8.20
C GLY A 13 -5.50 7.74 -9.03
N GLY A 14 -4.72 8.27 -9.99
CA GLY A 14 -3.72 7.49 -10.71
C GLY A 14 -2.72 6.83 -9.75
N GLU A 15 -1.44 6.71 -10.11
CA GLU A 15 -0.44 6.19 -9.16
C GLU A 15 0.18 7.35 -8.36
N PRO A 16 -0.15 7.51 -7.06
CA PRO A 16 0.36 8.64 -6.27
C PRO A 16 1.88 8.63 -6.12
N LEU A 17 2.52 7.45 -6.09
CA LEU A 17 3.97 7.35 -5.91
C LEU A 17 4.80 7.81 -7.11
N VAL A 18 4.17 8.16 -8.25
CA VAL A 18 4.82 8.93 -9.31
C VAL A 18 5.28 10.31 -8.78
N ARG A 19 4.63 10.80 -7.74
CA ARG A 19 4.91 12.09 -7.08
C ARG A 19 5.54 11.91 -5.69
N LYS A 20 6.35 10.87 -5.46
CA LYS A 20 6.98 10.55 -4.16
C LYS A 20 7.52 11.79 -3.45
N LYS A 21 8.31 12.61 -4.16
CA LYS A 21 8.96 13.80 -3.58
C LYS A 21 7.95 14.82 -3.03
N ASP A 22 6.84 15.00 -3.74
CA ASP A 22 5.80 15.94 -3.30
C ASP A 22 5.03 15.37 -2.10
N LEU A 23 4.75 14.07 -2.09
CA LEU A 23 4.10 13.39 -0.97
C LEU A 23 4.95 13.51 0.29
N ILE A 24 6.23 13.20 0.21
CA ILE A 24 7.17 13.33 1.34
C ILE A 24 7.25 14.78 1.83
N LYS A 25 7.31 15.75 0.92
CA LYS A 25 7.30 17.16 1.29
C LYS A 25 6.03 17.56 2.05
N ILE A 26 4.87 17.06 1.67
CA ILE A 26 3.61 17.31 2.39
C ILE A 26 3.66 16.67 3.78
N CYS A 27 4.17 15.45 3.88
CA CYS A 27 4.37 14.77 5.18
C CYS A 27 5.25 15.61 6.12
N GLU A 28 6.37 16.13 5.63
CA GLU A 28 7.27 17.01 6.38
C GLU A 28 6.59 18.31 6.87
N MET A 29 5.79 18.90 5.99
CA MET A 29 5.10 20.16 6.31
C MET A 29 3.98 19.98 7.34
N HIS A 30 3.51 18.76 7.53
CA HIS A 30 2.38 18.44 8.39
C HIS A 30 2.65 17.21 9.26
N PRO A 31 3.64 17.28 10.17
CA PRO A 31 4.05 16.15 11.00
C PRO A 31 3.00 15.71 12.03
N ASP A 32 1.98 16.52 12.24
CA ASP A 32 0.81 16.26 13.09
C ASP A 32 -0.36 15.61 12.35
N CYS A 33 -0.18 15.29 11.06
CA CYS A 33 -1.18 14.59 10.23
C CYS A 33 -0.67 13.24 9.78
N GLU A 34 -1.59 12.32 9.55
CA GLU A 34 -1.32 11.01 8.95
C GLU A 34 -1.74 11.00 7.47
N PHE A 35 -0.91 10.40 6.64
CA PHE A 35 -1.14 10.30 5.20
C PHE A 35 -1.17 8.84 4.77
N LEU A 36 -2.29 8.40 4.24
CA LEU A 36 -2.45 7.09 3.65
C LEU A 36 -2.53 7.23 2.13
N SER A 37 -1.91 6.32 1.41
CA SER A 37 -1.95 6.34 -0.06
C SER A 37 -2.31 4.97 -0.63
N PHE A 38 -3.34 4.93 -1.47
CA PHE A 38 -3.55 3.77 -2.32
C PHE A 38 -2.52 3.77 -3.44
N THR A 39 -1.79 2.67 -3.58
CA THR A 39 -0.71 2.55 -4.56
C THR A 39 -0.65 1.15 -5.17
N ASN A 40 -0.17 1.03 -6.38
CA ASN A 40 0.14 -0.27 -6.97
C ASN A 40 1.42 -0.91 -6.37
N GLY A 41 2.15 -0.18 -5.52
CA GLY A 41 3.34 -0.65 -4.81
C GLY A 41 4.61 -0.76 -5.67
N THR A 42 4.52 -0.69 -6.99
CA THR A 42 5.64 -0.98 -7.90
C THR A 42 6.77 0.06 -7.85
N LEU A 43 6.51 1.20 -7.23
CA LEU A 43 7.47 2.30 -7.06
C LEU A 43 8.04 2.39 -5.63
N ILE A 44 7.69 1.46 -4.75
CA ILE A 44 8.30 1.38 -3.42
C ILE A 44 9.71 0.79 -3.58
N ASP A 45 10.69 1.58 -3.21
CA ASP A 45 12.11 1.24 -3.27
C ASP A 45 12.80 1.60 -1.95
N GLU A 46 14.05 1.24 -1.84
CA GLU A 46 14.88 1.48 -0.65
C GLU A 46 14.93 2.97 -0.27
N GLU A 47 15.12 3.85 -1.25
CA GLU A 47 15.16 5.31 -1.02
C GLU A 47 13.84 5.80 -0.42
N PHE A 48 12.71 5.33 -0.93
CA PHE A 48 11.40 5.72 -0.43
C PHE A 48 11.14 5.17 0.98
N CYS A 49 11.60 3.95 1.29
CA CYS A 49 11.53 3.40 2.65
C CYS A 49 12.31 4.26 3.65
N GLN A 50 13.49 4.75 3.29
CA GLN A 50 14.26 5.67 4.14
C GLN A 50 13.53 7.00 4.36
N GLU A 51 12.90 7.54 3.32
CA GLU A 51 12.09 8.75 3.45
C GLU A 51 10.86 8.53 4.35
N MET A 52 10.18 7.39 4.24
CA MET A 52 9.07 7.02 5.12
C MET A 52 9.51 6.92 6.59
N LEU A 53 10.68 6.32 6.86
CA LEU A 53 11.27 6.26 8.21
C LEU A 53 11.55 7.66 8.76
N ARG A 54 11.96 8.59 7.91
CA ARG A 54 12.28 9.95 8.29
C ARG A 54 11.04 10.77 8.63
N VAL A 55 9.98 10.71 7.81
CA VAL A 55 8.75 11.51 8.03
C VAL A 55 7.81 10.88 9.05
N LYS A 56 7.74 9.54 9.13
CA LYS A 56 6.98 8.74 10.12
C LYS A 56 5.46 8.87 10.09
N ASN A 57 4.89 9.54 9.12
CA ASN A 57 3.45 9.81 9.01
C ASN A 57 2.88 9.48 7.63
N PHE A 58 3.49 8.50 6.95
CA PHE A 58 3.00 8.00 5.66
C PHE A 58 2.81 6.48 5.70
N VAL A 59 1.63 6.00 5.29
CA VAL A 59 1.28 4.58 5.28
C VAL A 59 0.75 4.19 3.89
N PRO A 60 1.42 3.31 3.13
CA PRO A 60 0.89 2.80 1.88
C PRO A 60 -0.16 1.72 2.11
N ALA A 61 -1.24 1.74 1.34
CA ALA A 61 -2.18 0.64 1.14
C ALA A 61 -1.94 0.07 -0.26
N ILE A 62 -1.23 -1.05 -0.32
CA ILE A 62 -0.78 -1.63 -1.58
C ILE A 62 -1.91 -2.43 -2.22
N SER A 63 -2.13 -2.18 -3.50
CA SER A 63 -3.14 -2.90 -4.27
C SER A 63 -2.70 -4.33 -4.58
N LEU A 64 -3.49 -5.31 -4.12
CA LEU A 64 -3.26 -6.74 -4.34
C LEU A 64 -4.59 -7.46 -4.51
N GLU A 65 -4.76 -8.17 -5.63
CA GLU A 65 -6.04 -8.71 -6.07
C GLU A 65 -6.14 -10.24 -5.94
N GLY A 66 -5.29 -10.87 -5.14
CA GLY A 66 -5.19 -12.31 -4.96
C GLY A 66 -3.76 -12.81 -5.14
N PHE A 67 -3.61 -14.09 -5.45
CA PHE A 67 -2.31 -14.67 -5.82
C PHE A 67 -1.89 -14.26 -7.24
N GLU A 68 -0.69 -14.67 -7.66
CA GLU A 68 -0.05 -14.25 -8.90
C GLU A 68 -0.99 -14.24 -10.11
N THR A 69 -1.66 -15.36 -10.38
CA THR A 69 -2.55 -15.49 -11.56
C THR A 69 -3.71 -14.49 -11.54
N ALA A 70 -4.37 -14.32 -10.40
CA ALA A 70 -5.49 -13.39 -10.26
C ALA A 70 -5.02 -11.94 -10.28
N ASN A 71 -3.91 -11.65 -9.59
CA ASN A 71 -3.32 -10.32 -9.52
C ASN A 71 -2.80 -9.87 -10.88
N ASP A 72 -1.96 -10.66 -11.51
CA ASP A 72 -1.32 -10.31 -12.78
C ASP A 72 -2.31 -10.28 -13.94
N GLY A 73 -3.34 -11.12 -13.90
CA GLY A 73 -4.45 -11.07 -14.85
C GLY A 73 -5.23 -9.74 -14.84
N ARG A 74 -5.17 -8.98 -13.74
CA ARG A 74 -5.84 -7.67 -13.60
C ARG A 74 -4.88 -6.49 -13.70
N ARG A 75 -3.67 -6.63 -13.16
CA ARG A 75 -2.72 -5.52 -12.98
C ARG A 75 -1.54 -5.55 -13.94
N GLY A 76 -1.35 -6.67 -14.63
CA GLY A 76 -0.26 -6.88 -15.58
C GLY A 76 0.76 -7.90 -15.10
N GLU A 77 1.43 -8.53 -16.02
CA GLU A 77 2.43 -9.56 -15.79
C GLU A 77 3.59 -9.07 -14.92
N GLY A 78 3.95 -9.86 -13.91
CA GLY A 78 5.04 -9.57 -12.98
C GLY A 78 4.75 -8.48 -11.94
N VAL A 79 3.51 -7.99 -11.85
CA VAL A 79 3.13 -7.02 -10.81
C VAL A 79 3.07 -7.69 -9.45
N PHE A 80 2.64 -8.96 -9.37
CA PHE A 80 2.62 -9.70 -8.11
C PHE A 80 4.01 -9.75 -7.46
N ASP A 81 5.04 -10.11 -8.21
CA ASP A 81 6.42 -10.17 -7.70
C ASP A 81 6.91 -8.80 -7.21
N LYS A 82 6.58 -7.73 -7.93
CA LYS A 82 6.92 -6.36 -7.51
C LYS A 82 6.24 -5.98 -6.20
N VAL A 83 4.99 -6.36 -6.02
CA VAL A 83 4.24 -6.14 -4.78
C VAL A 83 4.84 -6.96 -3.63
N GLN A 84 5.18 -8.22 -3.84
CA GLN A 84 5.86 -9.05 -2.85
C GLN A 84 7.19 -8.44 -2.42
N HIS A 85 7.97 -7.95 -3.38
CA HIS A 85 9.23 -7.25 -3.09
C HIS A 85 8.99 -5.98 -2.27
N ALA A 86 8.01 -5.16 -2.62
CA ALA A 86 7.66 -3.94 -1.88
C ALA A 86 7.25 -4.25 -0.44
N MET A 87 6.40 -5.27 -0.22
CA MET A 87 6.01 -5.71 1.12
C MET A 87 7.22 -6.19 1.94
N SER A 88 8.12 -6.94 1.30
CA SER A 88 9.37 -7.40 1.93
C SER A 88 10.27 -6.24 2.36
N LEU A 89 10.43 -5.21 1.52
CA LEU A 89 11.16 -4.00 1.86
C LEU A 89 10.54 -3.26 3.05
N LEU A 90 9.24 -3.03 3.02
CA LEU A 90 8.53 -2.34 4.10
C LEU A 90 8.67 -3.10 5.42
N LYS A 91 8.47 -4.42 5.38
CA LYS A 91 8.64 -5.29 6.55
C LYS A 91 10.07 -5.25 7.12
N SER A 92 11.08 -5.33 6.27
CA SER A 92 12.48 -5.32 6.69
C SER A 92 12.90 -4.01 7.38
N HIS A 93 12.24 -2.90 7.02
CA HIS A 93 12.42 -1.59 7.63
C HIS A 93 11.50 -1.33 8.83
N GLY A 94 10.62 -2.28 9.17
CA GLY A 94 9.62 -2.08 10.24
C GLY A 94 8.59 -0.99 9.93
N LEU A 95 8.34 -0.73 8.64
CA LEU A 95 7.39 0.28 8.17
C LEU A 95 5.97 -0.28 8.13
N PRO A 96 4.97 0.45 8.65
CA PRO A 96 3.58 0.04 8.58
C PRO A 96 3.06 0.11 7.13
N PHE A 97 2.25 -0.88 6.74
CA PHE A 97 1.51 -0.86 5.48
C PHE A 97 0.23 -1.69 5.58
N GLY A 98 -0.66 -1.45 4.66
CA GLY A 98 -1.87 -2.24 4.47
C GLY A 98 -2.04 -2.68 3.03
N ILE A 99 -3.12 -3.42 2.81
CA ILE A 99 -3.50 -3.92 1.49
C ILE A 99 -4.85 -3.32 1.09
N SER A 100 -4.99 -3.02 -0.19
CA SER A 100 -6.23 -2.62 -0.84
C SER A 100 -6.59 -3.67 -1.87
N THR A 101 -7.71 -4.36 -1.67
CA THR A 101 -8.17 -5.45 -2.53
C THR A 101 -9.50 -5.09 -3.16
N CYS A 102 -9.55 -5.04 -4.48
CA CYS A 102 -10.80 -4.92 -5.23
C CYS A 102 -11.26 -6.32 -5.62
N TYR A 103 -12.31 -6.83 -4.98
CA TYR A 103 -12.81 -8.15 -5.27
C TYR A 103 -13.84 -8.15 -6.41
N THR A 104 -13.83 -9.23 -7.14
CA THR A 104 -14.72 -9.52 -8.27
C THR A 104 -15.06 -11.01 -8.26
N ARG A 105 -15.99 -11.44 -9.09
CA ARG A 105 -16.29 -12.88 -9.25
C ARG A 105 -15.07 -13.72 -9.65
N LYS A 106 -14.05 -13.09 -10.28
CA LYS A 106 -12.89 -13.83 -10.80
C LYS A 106 -11.81 -14.12 -9.76
N ASN A 107 -11.73 -13.30 -8.71
CA ASN A 107 -10.71 -13.42 -7.66
C ASN A 107 -11.29 -13.65 -6.26
N LEU A 108 -12.62 -13.82 -6.15
CA LEU A 108 -13.29 -13.96 -4.86
C LEU A 108 -12.73 -15.13 -4.05
N ASP A 109 -12.55 -16.30 -4.69
CA ASP A 109 -12.05 -17.50 -4.03
C ASP A 109 -10.61 -17.31 -3.51
N ASP A 110 -9.77 -16.58 -4.24
CA ASP A 110 -8.42 -16.24 -3.80
C ASP A 110 -8.45 -15.33 -2.57
N VAL A 111 -9.11 -14.17 -2.69
CA VAL A 111 -9.03 -13.10 -1.68
C VAL A 111 -9.85 -13.38 -0.42
N THR A 112 -10.69 -14.42 -0.43
CA THR A 112 -11.42 -14.90 0.76
C THR A 112 -10.80 -16.15 1.37
N SER A 113 -9.74 -16.70 0.80
CA SER A 113 -9.09 -17.91 1.29
C SER A 113 -8.24 -17.64 2.54
N GLU A 114 -8.20 -18.60 3.47
CA GLU A 114 -7.30 -18.54 4.63
C GLU A 114 -5.84 -18.36 4.20
N LYS A 115 -5.42 -19.04 3.12
CA LYS A 115 -4.05 -18.91 2.58
C LYS A 115 -3.70 -17.48 2.17
N PHE A 116 -4.67 -16.72 1.64
CA PHE A 116 -4.43 -15.33 1.28
C PHE A 116 -4.22 -14.47 2.52
N PHE A 117 -5.04 -14.65 3.56
CA PHE A 117 -4.86 -13.95 4.84
C PHE A 117 -3.55 -14.34 5.53
N ASP A 118 -3.21 -15.63 5.56
CA ASP A 118 -1.93 -16.10 6.10
C ASP A 118 -0.75 -15.41 5.40
N MET A 119 -0.76 -15.38 4.07
CA MET A 119 0.27 -14.67 3.28
C MET A 119 0.35 -13.19 3.66
N LEU A 120 -0.77 -12.50 3.83
CA LEU A 120 -0.78 -11.08 4.21
C LEU A 120 -0.21 -10.86 5.62
N VAL A 121 -0.60 -11.69 6.57
CA VAL A 121 -0.07 -11.64 7.95
C VAL A 121 1.44 -11.93 7.95
N GLU A 122 1.86 -12.98 7.26
CA GLU A 122 3.28 -13.32 7.12
C GLU A 122 4.09 -12.22 6.43
N SER A 123 3.49 -11.50 5.48
CA SER A 123 4.12 -10.35 4.83
C SER A 123 4.20 -9.12 5.73
N GLY A 124 3.48 -9.08 6.84
CA GLY A 124 3.48 -7.98 7.80
C GLY A 124 2.44 -6.89 7.53
N ALA A 125 1.44 -7.15 6.69
CA ALA A 125 0.34 -6.23 6.48
C ALA A 125 -0.48 -6.03 7.76
N LEU A 126 -0.81 -4.79 8.10
CA LEU A 126 -1.53 -4.45 9.33
C LEU A 126 -3.05 -4.37 9.15
N PHE A 127 -3.51 -4.13 7.94
CA PHE A 127 -4.93 -4.04 7.61
C PHE A 127 -5.18 -4.38 6.13
N VAL A 128 -6.42 -4.74 5.84
CA VAL A 128 -6.89 -4.96 4.46
C VAL A 128 -8.18 -4.18 4.26
N TRP A 129 -8.26 -3.41 3.17
CA TRP A 129 -9.49 -2.79 2.71
C TRP A 129 -10.03 -3.51 1.48
N PHE A 130 -11.28 -3.92 1.56
CA PHE A 130 -11.98 -4.55 0.45
C PHE A 130 -12.90 -3.55 -0.25
N PHE A 131 -12.77 -3.49 -1.58
CA PHE A 131 -13.63 -2.69 -2.45
C PHE A 131 -14.35 -3.61 -3.44
N HIS A 132 -15.59 -3.24 -3.76
CA HIS A 132 -16.43 -3.95 -4.75
C HIS A 132 -16.53 -3.15 -6.04
#